data_8ddd02a69e9928f3d5ede6d6167f1c37
#
_entry.id   8ddd02a69e9928f3d5ede6d6167f1c37
#
_cell.length_a   1.000
_cell.length_b   1.000
_cell.length_c   1.000
_cell.angle_alpha   90.00
_cell.angle_beta   90.00
_cell.angle_gamma   90.00
#
_symmetry.space_group_name_H-M   'P 1'
#
loop_
_entity.id
_entity.type
_entity.pdbx_description
1 polymer ?
#
loop_
_entity_poly.entity_id
_entity_poly.type
_entity_poly.pdbx_seq_one_letter_code
_entity_poly.pdbx_strand_id
1 'polypeptide(L)'
;CKSISRFARNTQEYIQFVRELLRLGISIHFEKENIDTGKMTSEQVAQIYGAFAQMESTNHSSNMRFSVRMRMEKGLFVPSSVPYGYRLAGRDLEIIPEEAEVVRRIFSAYLSGQGKDDIARELNQLGVDRGRNREKWHPSTVDYILTNITYTGDMIWQKSYAIDTIPFRQVRNLGQKPRYFVEHSHPAIVSCADFQRVQELMSSRKEQFQRAHCTKKGSLYDKHIYCGECGSLCRKKFTGGKIYWVCRRHDGNKADDCPAPQIPEPEITAAVLRLYHKLKFGQETVLRPALSQLQELRERELRSNRKISDIDNEIARISDG
;
A
#
# COMPACT_ATOMS: atom_id res chain seq x y z
N CYS A 1 39.67 21.79 -20.34
CA CYS A 1 38.25 21.84 -20.78
C CYS A 1 37.44 22.74 -19.87
N LYS A 2 36.47 23.50 -20.44
CA LYS A 2 35.74 24.52 -19.67
C LYS A 2 34.79 23.94 -18.62
N SER A 3 34.16 22.79 -18.89
CA SER A 3 33.31 22.06 -17.95
C SER A 3 33.07 20.61 -18.40
N ILE A 4 32.75 19.74 -17.47
CA ILE A 4 32.45 18.34 -17.72
C ILE A 4 31.21 18.19 -18.62
N SER A 5 30.17 19.00 -18.40
CA SER A 5 28.93 18.99 -19.21
C SER A 5 29.12 19.39 -20.67
N ARG A 6 30.23 20.02 -21.01
CA ARG A 6 30.61 20.34 -22.40
C ARG A 6 31.58 19.33 -23.01
N PHE A 7 32.17 18.50 -22.17
CA PHE A 7 33.13 17.49 -22.60
C PHE A 7 32.42 16.24 -23.14
N ALA A 8 31.36 15.82 -22.51
CA ALA A 8 30.60 14.67 -22.95
C ALA A 8 29.09 14.89 -22.76
N ARG A 9 28.27 14.22 -23.60
CA ARG A 9 26.82 14.32 -23.62
C ARG A 9 26.16 13.43 -22.56
N ASN A 10 26.83 12.35 -22.17
CA ASN A 10 26.36 11.40 -21.17
C ASN A 10 27.54 10.82 -20.38
N THR A 11 27.23 10.14 -19.29
CA THR A 11 28.22 9.57 -18.37
C THR A 11 29.08 8.48 -19.05
N GLN A 12 28.53 7.69 -19.98
CA GLN A 12 29.28 6.66 -20.67
C GLN A 12 30.37 7.22 -21.59
N GLU A 13 30.02 8.22 -22.42
CA GLU A 13 30.99 8.93 -23.29
C GLU A 13 32.10 9.58 -22.46
N TYR A 14 31.72 10.23 -21.34
CA TYR A 14 32.70 10.83 -20.44
C TYR A 14 33.71 9.79 -19.93
N ILE A 15 33.22 8.64 -19.43
CA ILE A 15 34.09 7.55 -18.96
C ILE A 15 35.05 7.07 -20.02
N GLN A 16 34.50 6.82 -21.19
CA GLN A 16 35.28 6.30 -22.34
C GLN A 16 36.40 7.28 -22.72
N PHE A 17 36.07 8.55 -22.91
CA PHE A 17 37.04 9.55 -23.33
C PHE A 17 38.09 9.84 -22.24
N VAL A 18 37.69 9.93 -20.98
CA VAL A 18 38.64 10.13 -19.88
C VAL A 18 39.60 8.95 -19.76
N ARG A 19 39.13 7.71 -19.87
CA ARG A 19 39.95 6.51 -19.83
C ARG A 19 40.91 6.45 -21.03
N GLU A 20 40.44 6.81 -22.19
CA GLU A 20 41.24 6.80 -23.40
C GLU A 20 42.35 7.85 -23.34
N LEU A 21 42.05 9.06 -22.92
CA LEU A 21 43.03 10.13 -22.73
C LEU A 21 44.05 9.80 -21.64
N LEU A 22 43.62 9.24 -20.52
CA LEU A 22 44.54 8.80 -19.45
C LEU A 22 45.47 7.66 -19.93
N ARG A 23 45.00 6.74 -20.79
CA ARG A 23 45.86 5.71 -21.42
C ARG A 23 46.90 6.30 -22.32
N LEU A 24 46.60 7.44 -22.96
CA LEU A 24 47.52 8.18 -23.79
C LEU A 24 48.43 9.11 -22.97
N GLY A 25 48.35 9.09 -21.66
CA GLY A 25 49.13 9.96 -20.78
C GLY A 25 48.66 11.44 -20.76
N ILE A 26 47.45 11.69 -21.29
CA ILE A 26 46.89 13.05 -21.38
C ILE A 26 45.96 13.30 -20.20
N SER A 27 46.29 14.28 -19.37
CA SER A 27 45.43 14.76 -18.30
C SER A 27 44.44 15.83 -18.79
N ILE A 28 43.24 15.86 -18.21
CA ILE A 28 42.23 16.86 -18.53
C ILE A 28 41.99 17.72 -17.28
N HIS A 29 42.09 19.04 -17.45
CA HIS A 29 41.70 19.99 -16.45
C HIS A 29 40.33 20.60 -16.78
N PHE A 30 39.35 20.45 -15.86
CA PHE A 30 38.03 21.05 -15.96
C PHE A 30 38.01 22.32 -15.13
N GLU A 31 37.99 23.49 -15.79
CA GLU A 31 38.14 24.80 -15.16
C GLU A 31 36.99 25.11 -14.20
N LYS A 32 35.74 24.83 -14.60
CA LYS A 32 34.55 25.15 -13.82
C LYS A 32 34.44 24.33 -12.53
N GLU A 33 34.75 23.06 -12.62
CA GLU A 33 34.67 22.12 -11.51
C GLU A 33 35.99 22.03 -10.72
N ASN A 34 37.06 22.69 -11.22
CA ASN A 34 38.43 22.66 -10.67
C ASN A 34 38.96 21.22 -10.46
N ILE A 35 38.74 20.37 -11.45
CA ILE A 35 39.09 18.95 -11.44
C ILE A 35 40.22 18.69 -12.43
N ASP A 36 41.29 18.05 -11.97
CA ASP A 36 42.45 17.62 -12.81
C ASP A 36 42.55 16.09 -12.76
N THR A 37 42.26 15.45 -13.90
CA THR A 37 42.27 13.99 -13.99
C THR A 37 43.66 13.36 -13.86
N GLY A 38 44.72 14.11 -14.08
CA GLY A 38 46.11 13.65 -13.92
C GLY A 38 46.55 13.48 -12.46
N LYS A 39 45.85 14.13 -11.54
CA LYS A 39 46.11 14.07 -10.08
C LYS A 39 45.17 13.15 -9.34
N MET A 40 44.24 12.49 -10.03
CA MET A 40 43.21 11.68 -9.43
C MET A 40 43.58 10.20 -9.35
N THR A 41 43.22 9.56 -8.23
CA THR A 41 43.25 8.11 -8.12
C THR A 41 42.06 7.50 -8.86
N SER A 42 42.16 6.22 -9.23
CA SER A 42 41.07 5.47 -9.87
C SER A 42 39.76 5.50 -9.03
N GLU A 43 39.91 5.57 -7.73
CA GLU A 43 38.81 5.61 -6.77
C GLU A 43 38.07 6.96 -6.79
N GLN A 44 38.80 8.06 -6.87
CA GLN A 44 38.24 9.41 -7.02
C GLN A 44 37.50 9.59 -8.34
N VAL A 45 38.04 9.03 -9.41
CA VAL A 45 37.39 8.99 -10.72
C VAL A 45 36.06 8.21 -10.62
N ALA A 46 36.03 7.06 -9.94
CA ALA A 46 34.83 6.28 -9.74
C ALA A 46 33.77 7.01 -8.88
N GLN A 47 34.17 7.75 -7.84
CA GLN A 47 33.27 8.55 -7.00
C GLN A 47 32.60 9.68 -7.79
N ILE A 48 33.35 10.38 -8.63
CA ILE A 48 32.80 11.41 -9.52
C ILE A 48 31.78 10.80 -10.48
N TYR A 49 32.03 9.60 -10.98
CA TYR A 49 31.06 8.88 -11.81
C TYR A 49 29.77 8.57 -11.09
N GLY A 50 29.87 8.05 -9.87
CA GLY A 50 28.70 7.78 -9.05
C GLY A 50 27.86 9.04 -8.84
N ALA A 51 28.51 10.17 -8.58
CA ALA A 51 27.85 11.45 -8.40
C ALA A 51 27.18 11.96 -9.69
N PHE A 52 27.82 11.82 -10.84
CA PHE A 52 27.23 12.22 -12.14
C PHE A 52 26.05 11.34 -12.53
N ALA A 53 26.19 10.01 -12.42
CA ALA A 53 25.09 9.09 -12.70
C ALA A 53 23.88 9.39 -11.80
N GLN A 54 24.12 9.70 -10.54
CA GLN A 54 23.09 10.11 -9.60
C GLN A 54 22.46 11.46 -10.00
N MET A 55 23.27 12.46 -10.39
CA MET A 55 22.78 13.75 -10.87
C MET A 55 21.94 13.63 -12.13
N GLU A 56 22.38 12.83 -13.10
CA GLU A 56 21.63 12.59 -14.33
C GLU A 56 20.28 11.93 -14.04
N SER A 57 20.26 10.88 -13.20
CA SER A 57 19.03 10.22 -12.75
C SER A 57 18.08 11.19 -12.04
N THR A 58 18.59 12.04 -11.14
CA THR A 58 17.78 13.04 -10.44
C THR A 58 17.24 14.12 -11.36
N ASN A 59 18.04 14.58 -12.34
CA ASN A 59 17.62 15.55 -13.34
C ASN A 59 16.54 14.99 -14.27
N HIS A 60 16.69 13.75 -14.75
CA HIS A 60 15.65 13.07 -15.52
C HIS A 60 14.34 12.93 -14.74
N SER A 61 14.43 12.50 -13.49
CA SER A 61 13.27 12.40 -12.59
C SER A 61 12.60 13.75 -12.38
N SER A 62 13.37 14.81 -12.15
CA SER A 62 12.87 16.18 -11.93
C SER A 62 12.20 16.74 -13.18
N ASN A 63 12.80 16.55 -14.34
CA ASN A 63 12.26 16.99 -15.62
C ASN A 63 10.95 16.24 -15.97
N MET A 64 10.90 14.94 -15.72
CA MET A 64 9.68 14.15 -15.91
C MET A 64 8.57 14.63 -14.96
N ARG A 65 8.87 14.85 -13.67
CA ARG A 65 7.91 15.39 -12.70
C ARG A 65 7.41 16.78 -13.09
N PHE A 66 8.31 17.64 -13.57
CA PHE A 66 7.95 18.97 -14.07
C PHE A 66 7.01 18.87 -15.28
N SER A 67 7.35 18.04 -16.27
CA SER A 67 6.52 17.82 -17.45
C SER A 67 5.13 17.25 -17.11
N VAL A 68 5.06 16.30 -16.17
CA VAL A 68 3.77 15.76 -15.68
C VAL A 68 2.97 16.85 -14.98
N ARG A 69 3.59 17.66 -14.12
CA ARG A 69 2.95 18.77 -13.43
C ARG A 69 2.36 19.77 -14.41
N MET A 70 3.16 20.22 -15.38
CA MET A 70 2.69 21.16 -16.41
C MET A 70 1.50 20.62 -17.22
N ARG A 71 1.48 19.31 -17.48
CA ARG A 71 0.33 18.66 -18.16
C ARG A 71 -0.90 18.61 -17.26
N MET A 72 -0.73 18.39 -15.96
CA MET A 72 -1.84 18.42 -14.98
C MET A 72 -2.41 19.84 -14.85
N GLU A 73 -1.55 20.87 -14.75
CA GLU A 73 -1.95 22.28 -14.69
C GLU A 73 -2.72 22.74 -15.93
N LYS A 74 -2.31 22.27 -17.10
CA LYS A 74 -2.97 22.60 -18.38
C LYS A 74 -4.17 21.71 -18.72
N GLY A 75 -4.53 20.76 -17.85
CA GLY A 75 -5.59 19.79 -18.12
C GLY A 75 -5.28 18.77 -19.22
N LEU A 76 -4.02 18.69 -19.66
CA LEU A 76 -3.56 17.82 -20.74
C LEU A 76 -3.02 16.46 -20.25
N PHE A 77 -3.19 16.18 -18.96
CA PHE A 77 -2.74 14.90 -18.40
C PHE A 77 -3.75 13.79 -18.71
N VAL A 78 -3.24 12.69 -19.26
CA VAL A 78 -4.05 11.52 -19.61
C VAL A 78 -3.93 10.48 -18.48
N PRO A 79 -5.05 9.96 -17.94
CA PRO A 79 -5.01 8.94 -16.90
C PRO A 79 -4.49 7.61 -17.46
N SER A 80 -3.65 6.93 -16.70
CA SER A 80 -3.20 5.56 -17.04
C SER A 80 -4.30 4.51 -16.84
N SER A 81 -5.35 4.84 -16.11
CA SER A 81 -6.46 3.95 -15.79
C SER A 81 -7.77 4.73 -15.91
N VAL A 82 -8.68 4.21 -16.73
CA VAL A 82 -9.98 4.81 -17.02
C VAL A 82 -11.02 4.20 -16.08
N PRO A 83 -11.93 5.01 -15.47
CA PRO A 83 -13.05 4.48 -14.66
C PRO A 83 -14.02 3.66 -15.52
N TYR A 84 -14.75 2.75 -14.88
CA TYR A 84 -15.86 2.02 -15.49
C TYR A 84 -16.90 3.01 -16.05
N GLY A 85 -17.45 2.75 -17.22
CA GLY A 85 -18.34 3.69 -17.92
C GLY A 85 -17.66 4.60 -18.94
N TYR A 86 -16.33 4.61 -18.96
CA TYR A 86 -15.55 5.41 -19.91
C TYR A 86 -14.51 4.57 -20.65
N ARG A 87 -14.16 4.99 -21.85
CA ARG A 87 -12.98 4.54 -22.60
C ARG A 87 -12.10 5.72 -22.96
N LEU A 88 -10.83 5.46 -23.17
CA LEU A 88 -9.89 6.47 -23.63
C LEU A 88 -9.88 6.48 -25.17
N ALA A 89 -10.23 7.61 -25.76
CA ALA A 89 -10.14 7.87 -27.20
C ALA A 89 -9.08 8.96 -27.43
N GLY A 90 -7.87 8.54 -27.75
CA GLY A 90 -6.75 9.45 -27.85
C GLY A 90 -6.37 10.07 -26.50
N ARG A 91 -6.79 11.29 -26.23
CA ARG A 91 -6.57 12.01 -24.96
C ARG A 91 -7.85 12.23 -24.16
N ASP A 92 -9.00 12.03 -24.79
CA ASP A 92 -10.30 12.35 -24.21
C ASP A 92 -10.97 11.08 -23.67
N LEU A 93 -11.85 11.26 -22.70
CA LEU A 93 -12.70 10.20 -22.18
C LEU A 93 -14.02 10.21 -22.92
N GLU A 94 -14.36 9.09 -23.53
CA GLU A 94 -15.66 8.85 -24.16
C GLU A 94 -16.50 7.91 -23.29
N ILE A 95 -17.82 8.18 -23.28
CA ILE A 95 -18.77 7.34 -22.55
C ILE A 95 -19.00 6.02 -23.31
N ILE A 96 -18.99 4.92 -22.57
CA ILE A 96 -19.49 3.62 -23.01
C ILE A 96 -20.96 3.54 -22.57
N PRO A 97 -21.96 3.56 -23.49
CA PRO A 97 -23.37 3.71 -23.12
C PRO A 97 -23.87 2.63 -22.16
N GLU A 98 -23.49 1.37 -22.39
CA GLU A 98 -23.91 0.23 -21.58
C GLU A 98 -23.37 0.30 -20.15
N GLU A 99 -22.09 0.60 -19.99
CA GLU A 99 -21.45 0.76 -18.68
C GLU A 99 -21.95 2.02 -17.95
N ALA A 100 -22.19 3.10 -18.69
CA ALA A 100 -22.72 4.36 -18.15
C ALA A 100 -24.12 4.16 -17.56
N GLU A 101 -24.96 3.33 -18.17
CA GLU A 101 -26.27 3.01 -17.63
C GLU A 101 -26.17 2.29 -16.28
N VAL A 102 -25.21 1.38 -16.14
CA VAL A 102 -24.92 0.75 -14.84
C VAL A 102 -24.47 1.76 -13.79
N VAL A 103 -23.61 2.71 -14.17
CA VAL A 103 -23.19 3.79 -13.26
C VAL A 103 -24.41 4.62 -12.81
N ARG A 104 -25.28 5.06 -13.73
CA ARG A 104 -26.51 5.79 -13.37
C ARG A 104 -27.41 4.99 -12.45
N ARG A 105 -27.57 3.69 -12.72
CA ARG A 105 -28.34 2.77 -11.85
C ARG A 105 -27.76 2.71 -10.43
N ILE A 106 -26.43 2.62 -10.27
CA ILE A 106 -25.76 2.62 -8.96
C ILE A 106 -26.08 3.93 -8.20
N PHE A 107 -25.99 5.09 -8.85
CA PHE A 107 -26.31 6.36 -8.24
C PHE A 107 -27.79 6.46 -7.85
N SER A 108 -28.71 6.09 -8.75
CA SER A 108 -30.15 6.08 -8.51
C SER A 108 -30.53 5.14 -7.36
N ALA A 109 -29.99 3.92 -7.33
CA ALA A 109 -30.23 2.93 -6.27
C ALA A 109 -29.73 3.45 -4.91
N TYR A 110 -28.58 4.11 -4.86
CA TYR A 110 -28.07 4.69 -3.63
C TYR A 110 -28.91 5.87 -3.15
N LEU A 111 -29.38 6.74 -4.05
CA LEU A 111 -30.28 7.85 -3.74
C LEU A 111 -31.66 7.37 -3.26
N SER A 112 -32.15 6.23 -3.76
CA SER A 112 -33.40 5.60 -3.27
C SER A 112 -33.27 4.95 -1.90
N GLY A 113 -32.06 4.94 -1.31
CA GLY A 113 -31.83 4.47 0.05
C GLY A 113 -31.11 3.11 0.17
N GLN A 114 -30.85 2.41 -0.94
CA GLN A 114 -30.16 1.11 -0.91
C GLN A 114 -28.75 1.19 -0.31
N GLY A 115 -28.30 0.10 0.32
CA GLY A 115 -26.96 -0.07 0.83
C GLY A 115 -25.97 -0.47 -0.27
N LYS A 116 -24.67 -0.17 -0.07
CA LYS A 116 -23.60 -0.56 -1.04
C LYS A 116 -23.53 -2.08 -1.22
N ASP A 117 -23.81 -2.85 -0.16
CA ASP A 117 -23.81 -4.30 -0.17
C ASP A 117 -25.00 -4.85 -1.00
N ASP A 118 -26.17 -4.22 -0.87
CA ASP A 118 -27.38 -4.61 -1.59
C ASP A 118 -27.23 -4.30 -3.08
N ILE A 119 -26.73 -3.12 -3.42
CA ILE A 119 -26.44 -2.71 -4.81
C ILE A 119 -25.44 -3.69 -5.44
N ALA A 120 -24.36 -4.04 -4.75
CA ALA A 120 -23.38 -5.00 -5.27
C ALA A 120 -23.99 -6.40 -5.47
N ARG A 121 -24.87 -6.83 -4.56
CA ARG A 121 -25.59 -8.12 -4.65
C ARG A 121 -26.56 -8.13 -5.84
N GLU A 122 -27.32 -7.05 -6.03
CA GLU A 122 -28.24 -6.88 -7.14
C GLU A 122 -27.51 -6.95 -8.50
N LEU A 123 -26.41 -6.20 -8.65
CA LEU A 123 -25.63 -6.22 -9.88
C LEU A 123 -25.05 -7.62 -10.19
N ASN A 124 -24.65 -8.37 -9.17
CA ASN A 124 -24.18 -9.75 -9.32
C ASN A 124 -25.32 -10.71 -9.71
N GLN A 125 -26.52 -10.52 -9.16
CA GLN A 125 -27.70 -11.33 -9.50
C GLN A 125 -28.14 -11.08 -10.95
N LEU A 126 -28.01 -9.85 -11.43
CA LEU A 126 -28.32 -9.49 -12.80
C LEU A 126 -27.23 -9.91 -13.80
N GLY A 127 -26.12 -10.48 -13.33
CA GLY A 127 -25.01 -10.86 -14.20
C GLY A 127 -24.35 -9.71 -14.93
N VAL A 128 -24.43 -8.50 -14.38
CA VAL A 128 -23.81 -7.31 -15.00
C VAL A 128 -22.31 -7.46 -15.06
N ASP A 129 -21.72 -7.40 -16.26
CA ASP A 129 -20.28 -7.48 -16.43
C ASP A 129 -19.62 -6.22 -15.83
N ARG A 130 -18.59 -6.46 -15.06
CA ARG A 130 -17.78 -5.42 -14.45
C ARG A 130 -16.63 -4.94 -15.35
N GLY A 131 -16.39 -5.63 -16.45
CA GLY A 131 -15.24 -5.38 -17.33
C GLY A 131 -13.89 -5.80 -16.70
N ARG A 132 -12.84 -5.82 -17.52
CA ARG A 132 -11.46 -6.09 -17.12
C ARG A 132 -11.24 -7.41 -16.38
N ASN A 133 -11.85 -8.51 -16.80
CA ASN A 133 -11.73 -9.86 -16.22
C ASN A 133 -12.07 -9.92 -14.71
N ARG A 134 -13.02 -9.13 -14.24
CA ARG A 134 -13.46 -9.13 -12.84
C ARG A 134 -14.90 -9.63 -12.75
N GLU A 135 -15.04 -10.82 -12.22
CA GLU A 135 -16.31 -11.57 -12.23
C GLU A 135 -17.40 -10.99 -11.31
N LYS A 136 -17.03 -10.29 -10.22
CA LYS A 136 -18.01 -9.93 -9.18
C LYS A 136 -17.94 -8.46 -8.76
N TRP A 137 -19.10 -7.89 -8.52
CA TRP A 137 -19.26 -6.60 -7.88
C TRP A 137 -19.05 -6.72 -6.38
N HIS A 138 -18.24 -5.83 -5.80
CA HIS A 138 -18.02 -5.73 -4.36
C HIS A 138 -18.49 -4.36 -3.85
N PRO A 139 -18.92 -4.26 -2.57
CA PRO A 139 -19.34 -2.99 -1.98
C PRO A 139 -18.27 -1.90 -2.07
N SER A 140 -16.99 -2.27 -2.02
CA SER A 140 -15.86 -1.34 -2.21
C SER A 140 -15.78 -0.76 -3.62
N THR A 141 -16.27 -1.50 -4.63
CA THR A 141 -16.32 -0.98 -6.02
C THR A 141 -17.47 0.00 -6.17
N VAL A 142 -18.62 -0.31 -5.58
CA VAL A 142 -19.75 0.61 -5.52
C VAL A 142 -19.35 1.89 -4.80
N ASP A 143 -18.63 1.78 -3.66
CA ASP A 143 -18.08 2.91 -2.93
C ASP A 143 -17.14 3.78 -3.78
N TYR A 144 -16.23 3.13 -4.52
CA TYR A 144 -15.33 3.82 -5.44
C TYR A 144 -16.07 4.59 -6.53
N ILE A 145 -17.12 4.00 -7.13
CA ILE A 145 -17.95 4.66 -8.15
C ILE A 145 -18.67 5.86 -7.53
N LEU A 146 -19.34 5.70 -6.40
CA LEU A 146 -20.09 6.76 -5.73
C LEU A 146 -19.21 7.93 -5.24
N THR A 147 -17.91 7.71 -5.01
CA THR A 147 -16.97 8.74 -4.51
C THR A 147 -16.09 9.35 -5.59
N ASN A 148 -16.16 8.85 -6.82
CA ASN A 148 -15.29 9.31 -7.88
C ASN A 148 -15.90 10.47 -8.66
N ILE A 149 -15.38 11.68 -8.46
CA ILE A 149 -15.82 12.91 -9.12
C ILE A 149 -15.72 12.85 -10.66
N THR A 150 -14.94 11.95 -11.22
CA THR A 150 -14.82 11.82 -12.68
C THR A 150 -16.17 11.59 -13.36
N TYR A 151 -17.15 11.05 -12.66
CA TYR A 151 -18.49 10.84 -13.22
C TYR A 151 -19.31 12.12 -13.42
N THR A 152 -18.90 13.25 -12.82
CA THR A 152 -19.53 14.58 -13.05
C THR A 152 -18.96 15.34 -14.25
N GLY A 153 -17.97 14.74 -14.95
CA GLY A 153 -17.26 15.42 -16.03
C GLY A 153 -16.02 16.19 -15.56
N ASP A 154 -15.79 16.26 -14.26
CA ASP A 154 -14.67 16.96 -13.67
C ASP A 154 -13.53 16.00 -13.33
N MET A 155 -12.29 16.49 -13.33
CA MET A 155 -11.13 15.68 -13.05
C MET A 155 -10.26 16.28 -11.94
N ILE A 156 -9.82 15.44 -11.01
CA ILE A 156 -8.84 15.83 -9.98
C ILE A 156 -7.56 15.02 -10.18
N TRP A 157 -6.47 15.74 -10.40
CA TRP A 157 -5.14 15.17 -10.51
C TRP A 157 -4.35 15.26 -9.21
N GLN A 158 -3.31 14.46 -9.09
CA GLN A 158 -2.41 14.42 -7.93
C GLN A 158 -3.11 14.03 -6.62
N LYS A 159 -4.08 13.09 -6.71
CA LYS A 159 -4.74 12.46 -5.53
C LYS A 159 -3.76 11.66 -4.67
N SER A 160 -2.64 11.22 -5.26
CA SER A 160 -1.54 10.51 -4.58
C SER A 160 -0.20 10.92 -5.17
N TYR A 161 0.88 10.72 -4.43
CA TYR A 161 2.23 10.97 -4.91
C TYR A 161 3.21 9.94 -4.31
N ALA A 162 4.31 9.68 -5.03
CA ALA A 162 5.40 8.88 -4.51
C ALA A 162 6.27 9.72 -3.57
N ILE A 163 6.62 9.17 -2.42
CA ILE A 163 7.63 9.76 -1.52
C ILE A 163 9.03 9.52 -2.09
N ASP A 164 9.94 10.47 -1.84
CA ASP A 164 11.30 10.43 -2.38
C ASP A 164 12.25 9.54 -1.57
N THR A 165 11.74 8.82 -0.56
CA THR A 165 12.52 7.88 0.28
C THR A 165 12.47 6.46 -0.28
N ILE A 166 13.58 5.73 -0.18
CA ILE A 166 13.67 4.31 -0.56
C ILE A 166 13.24 3.44 0.64
N PRO A 167 12.33 2.47 0.46
CA PRO A 167 11.64 2.11 -0.78
C PRO A 167 10.56 3.12 -1.17
N PHE A 168 10.44 3.40 -2.45
CA PHE A 168 9.42 4.31 -2.98
C PHE A 168 8.02 3.81 -2.62
N ARG A 169 7.24 4.65 -1.95
CA ARG A 169 5.85 4.36 -1.57
C ARG A 169 4.93 5.42 -2.12
N GLN A 170 3.80 4.97 -2.65
CA GLN A 170 2.73 5.88 -3.04
C GLN A 170 1.86 6.20 -1.83
N VAL A 171 1.72 7.47 -1.50
CA VAL A 171 0.88 7.96 -0.41
C VAL A 171 -0.24 8.85 -0.93
N ARG A 172 -1.37 8.82 -0.23
CA ARG A 172 -2.50 9.69 -0.54
C ARG A 172 -2.14 11.15 -0.26
N ASN A 173 -2.43 12.03 -1.20
CA ASN A 173 -2.24 13.47 -1.01
C ASN A 173 -3.37 14.04 -0.15
N LEU A 174 -3.05 14.41 1.08
CA LEU A 174 -3.98 15.04 2.03
C LEU A 174 -3.80 16.56 2.10
N GLY A 175 -3.10 17.16 1.12
CA GLY A 175 -2.79 18.59 1.08
C GLY A 175 -1.28 18.90 1.07
N GLN A 176 -0.42 17.87 1.15
CA GLN A 176 1.04 18.05 1.13
C GLN A 176 1.58 18.54 -0.23
N LYS A 177 0.87 18.20 -1.31
CA LYS A 177 1.20 18.68 -2.67
C LYS A 177 -0.05 19.30 -3.31
N PRO A 178 0.10 20.26 -4.25
CA PRO A 178 -1.02 20.88 -4.94
C PRO A 178 -1.86 19.80 -5.64
N ARG A 179 -3.18 19.99 -5.67
CA ARG A 179 -4.11 19.20 -6.47
C ARG A 179 -4.60 20.07 -7.62
N TYR A 180 -4.72 19.46 -8.78
CA TYR A 180 -5.18 20.16 -9.98
C TYR A 180 -6.60 19.72 -10.27
N PHE A 181 -7.51 20.68 -10.28
CA PHE A 181 -8.91 20.49 -10.61
C PHE A 181 -9.18 21.03 -12.00
N VAL A 182 -9.79 20.21 -12.86
CA VAL A 182 -10.16 20.57 -14.23
C VAL A 182 -11.65 20.35 -14.37
N GLU A 183 -12.38 21.43 -14.58
CA GLU A 183 -13.83 21.40 -14.80
C GLU A 183 -14.14 20.99 -16.24
N HIS A 184 -15.24 20.26 -16.42
CA HIS A 184 -15.78 19.88 -17.72
C HIS A 184 -14.74 19.27 -18.68
N SER A 185 -13.83 18.46 -18.15
CA SER A 185 -12.77 17.84 -18.95
C SER A 185 -13.27 16.76 -19.90
N HIS A 186 -14.47 16.22 -19.67
CA HIS A 186 -15.07 15.13 -20.44
C HIS A 186 -16.59 15.06 -20.23
N PRO A 187 -17.33 14.31 -21.06
CA PRO A 187 -18.78 14.17 -20.90
C PRO A 187 -19.15 13.54 -19.55
N ALA A 188 -20.10 14.13 -18.84
CA ALA A 188 -20.61 13.65 -17.55
C ALA A 188 -21.58 12.47 -17.73
N ILE A 189 -21.46 11.44 -16.87
CA ILE A 189 -22.44 10.35 -16.77
C ILE A 189 -23.54 10.70 -15.76
N VAL A 190 -23.19 11.43 -14.70
CA VAL A 190 -24.06 11.78 -13.57
C VAL A 190 -24.05 13.29 -13.38
N SER A 191 -25.19 13.87 -12.98
CA SER A 191 -25.26 15.31 -12.69
C SER A 191 -24.45 15.66 -11.41
N CYS A 192 -23.87 16.87 -11.37
CA CYS A 192 -23.21 17.38 -10.16
C CYS A 192 -24.16 17.39 -8.95
N ALA A 193 -25.44 17.69 -9.17
CA ALA A 193 -26.45 17.71 -8.11
C ALA A 193 -26.66 16.32 -7.48
N ASP A 194 -26.79 15.26 -8.28
CA ASP A 194 -26.96 13.91 -7.80
C ASP A 194 -25.69 13.42 -7.09
N PHE A 195 -24.53 13.74 -7.64
CA PHE A 195 -23.26 13.43 -6.99
C PHE A 195 -23.17 14.06 -5.60
N GLN A 196 -23.50 15.36 -5.47
CA GLN A 196 -23.49 16.07 -4.19
C GLN A 196 -24.46 15.44 -3.19
N ARG A 197 -25.69 15.14 -3.61
CA ARG A 197 -26.68 14.45 -2.75
C ARG A 197 -26.16 13.11 -2.25
N VAL A 198 -25.47 12.34 -3.10
CA VAL A 198 -24.86 11.08 -2.69
C VAL A 198 -23.77 11.31 -1.64
N GLN A 199 -22.90 12.34 -1.80
CA GLN A 199 -21.87 12.66 -0.81
C GLN A 199 -22.47 13.05 0.55
N GLU A 200 -23.53 13.84 0.55
CA GLU A 200 -24.27 14.23 1.75
C GLU A 200 -24.88 13.02 2.47
N LEU A 201 -25.55 12.13 1.72
CA LEU A 201 -26.09 10.88 2.25
C LEU A 201 -24.99 9.96 2.82
N MET A 202 -23.86 9.87 2.15
CA MET A 202 -22.72 9.08 2.62
C MET A 202 -22.16 9.64 3.93
N SER A 203 -22.02 10.96 4.04
CA SER A 203 -21.54 11.64 5.24
C SER A 203 -22.50 11.46 6.40
N SER A 204 -23.80 11.66 6.17
CA SER A 204 -24.84 11.48 7.16
C SER A 204 -24.90 10.04 7.71
N ARG A 205 -24.87 9.04 6.81
CA ARG A 205 -24.83 7.62 7.21
C ARG A 205 -23.55 7.29 7.99
N LYS A 206 -22.40 7.85 7.61
CA LYS A 206 -21.15 7.65 8.33
C LYS A 206 -21.21 8.24 9.74
N GLU A 207 -21.78 9.43 9.90
CA GLU A 207 -21.97 10.06 11.22
C GLU A 207 -22.95 9.26 12.10
N GLN A 208 -24.07 8.83 11.54
CA GLN A 208 -25.02 7.98 12.25
C GLN A 208 -24.37 6.68 12.70
N PHE A 209 -23.61 6.04 11.83
CA PHE A 209 -22.87 4.82 12.16
C PHE A 209 -21.79 5.07 13.22
N GLN A 210 -21.07 6.18 13.15
CA GLN A 210 -20.07 6.55 14.15
C GLN A 210 -20.73 6.84 15.51
N ARG A 211 -21.84 7.57 15.54
CA ARG A 211 -22.61 7.80 16.78
C ARG A 211 -23.11 6.50 17.40
N ALA A 212 -23.64 5.59 16.59
CA ALA A 212 -24.09 4.28 17.05
C ALA A 212 -22.95 3.36 17.55
N HIS A 213 -21.70 3.60 17.07
CA HIS A 213 -20.54 2.75 17.35
C HIS A 213 -19.45 3.43 18.20
N CYS A 214 -19.64 4.71 18.57
CA CYS A 214 -18.68 5.48 19.38
C CYS A 214 -18.49 4.92 20.80
N THR A 215 -19.35 4.02 21.25
CA THR A 215 -19.22 3.31 22.54
C THR A 215 -18.32 2.07 22.51
N LYS A 216 -17.79 1.72 21.35
CA LYS A 216 -16.84 0.58 21.24
C LYS A 216 -15.44 1.02 21.67
N LYS A 217 -15.21 1.21 22.97
CA LYS A 217 -13.86 1.10 23.53
C LYS A 217 -13.30 -0.25 23.09
N GLY A 218 -12.13 -0.23 22.46
CA GLY A 218 -11.43 -1.46 22.11
C GLY A 218 -11.34 -2.36 23.35
N SER A 219 -11.60 -3.65 23.21
CA SER A 219 -11.36 -4.59 24.30
C SER A 219 -9.87 -4.80 24.44
N LEU A 220 -9.39 -5.02 25.68
CA LEU A 220 -8.00 -5.43 25.95
C LEU A 220 -7.59 -6.69 25.17
N TYR A 221 -8.58 -7.47 24.75
CA TYR A 221 -8.39 -8.74 24.06
C TYR A 221 -8.40 -8.61 22.52
N ASP A 222 -8.64 -7.43 21.97
CA ASP A 222 -8.67 -7.22 20.51
C ASP A 222 -7.34 -7.63 19.88
N LYS A 223 -7.40 -8.53 18.88
CA LYS A 223 -6.26 -9.12 18.16
C LYS A 223 -5.35 -10.06 18.97
N HIS A 224 -5.72 -10.40 20.21
CA HIS A 224 -4.93 -11.28 21.08
C HIS A 224 -5.56 -12.67 21.32
N ILE A 225 -6.81 -12.88 20.92
CA ILE A 225 -7.51 -14.16 21.11
C ILE A 225 -7.50 -14.94 19.80
N TYR A 226 -6.98 -16.14 19.86
CA TYR A 226 -6.95 -17.08 18.74
C TYR A 226 -7.81 -18.30 19.07
N CYS A 227 -8.45 -18.87 18.05
CA CYS A 227 -9.23 -20.08 18.18
C CYS A 227 -8.32 -21.29 18.45
N GLY A 228 -8.61 -22.07 19.49
CA GLY A 228 -7.86 -23.27 19.84
C GLY A 228 -8.00 -24.41 18.80
N GLU A 229 -9.11 -24.46 18.06
CA GLU A 229 -9.38 -25.49 17.06
C GLU A 229 -8.69 -25.22 15.71
N CYS A 230 -8.79 -23.98 15.19
CA CYS A 230 -8.34 -23.66 13.83
C CYS A 230 -7.23 -22.61 13.76
N GLY A 231 -6.75 -22.09 14.88
CA GLY A 231 -5.71 -21.06 14.95
C GLY A 231 -6.11 -19.68 14.43
N SER A 232 -7.35 -19.50 13.92
CA SER A 232 -7.80 -18.22 13.39
C SER A 232 -8.07 -17.21 14.49
N LEU A 233 -7.85 -15.92 14.18
CA LEU A 233 -8.15 -14.83 15.11
C LEU A 233 -9.63 -14.79 15.44
N CYS A 234 -9.98 -14.63 16.71
CA CYS A 234 -11.34 -14.41 17.16
C CYS A 234 -11.73 -12.93 17.01
N ARG A 235 -13.01 -12.68 16.80
CA ARG A 235 -13.58 -11.35 16.72
C ARG A 235 -14.63 -11.12 17.79
N LYS A 236 -14.73 -9.88 18.23
CA LYS A 236 -15.75 -9.43 19.17
C LYS A 236 -17.11 -9.36 18.48
N LYS A 237 -18.11 -9.97 19.07
CA LYS A 237 -19.52 -9.93 18.64
C LYS A 237 -20.38 -9.42 19.77
N PHE A 238 -21.26 -8.49 19.48
CA PHE A 238 -22.21 -7.95 20.45
C PHE A 238 -23.59 -8.53 20.17
N THR A 239 -24.14 -9.28 21.11
CA THR A 239 -25.44 -9.92 20.98
C THR A 239 -26.20 -9.84 22.29
N GLY A 240 -27.45 -9.34 22.27
CA GLY A 240 -28.29 -9.26 23.45
C GLY A 240 -27.69 -8.45 24.62
N GLY A 241 -26.98 -7.34 24.33
CA GLY A 241 -26.37 -6.52 25.37
C GLY A 241 -25.07 -7.10 25.95
N LYS A 242 -24.64 -8.27 25.53
CA LYS A 242 -23.43 -8.97 26.00
C LYS A 242 -22.38 -9.09 24.90
N ILE A 243 -21.10 -9.16 25.31
CA ILE A 243 -19.96 -9.30 24.43
C ILE A 243 -19.55 -10.77 24.39
N TYR A 244 -19.44 -11.29 23.18
CA TYR A 244 -18.95 -12.64 22.89
C TYR A 244 -17.72 -12.57 21.99
N TRP A 245 -16.83 -13.53 22.13
CA TRP A 245 -15.71 -13.76 21.25
C TRP A 245 -15.98 -14.98 20.37
N VAL A 246 -15.90 -14.78 19.07
CA VAL A 246 -16.29 -15.77 18.06
C VAL A 246 -15.14 -15.96 17.07
N CYS A 247 -14.84 -17.20 16.74
CA CYS A 247 -13.87 -17.49 15.70
C CYS A 247 -14.30 -16.88 14.35
N ARG A 248 -13.39 -16.24 13.63
CA ARG A 248 -13.70 -15.64 12.32
C ARG A 248 -14.17 -16.64 11.28
N ARG A 249 -13.68 -17.88 11.32
CA ARG A 249 -14.14 -18.96 10.43
C ARG A 249 -15.55 -19.42 10.79
N HIS A 250 -15.85 -19.56 12.07
CA HIS A 250 -17.17 -19.94 12.53
C HIS A 250 -18.26 -18.88 12.22
N ASP A 251 -17.91 -17.59 12.31
CA ASP A 251 -18.86 -16.46 12.12
C ASP A 251 -18.95 -16.00 10.63
N GLY A 252 -18.14 -16.54 9.74
CA GLY A 252 -18.30 -16.44 8.30
C GLY A 252 -19.40 -17.41 7.84
N ASN A 253 -20.15 -17.09 6.77
CA ASN A 253 -21.27 -17.91 6.23
C ASN A 253 -20.92 -19.37 5.86
N LYS A 254 -19.80 -19.87 6.30
CA LYS A 254 -19.33 -21.26 6.20
C LYS A 254 -19.25 -21.84 7.61
N ALA A 255 -20.42 -22.10 8.20
CA ALA A 255 -20.54 -22.69 9.55
C ALA A 255 -19.80 -24.03 9.71
N ASP A 256 -19.46 -24.67 8.59
CA ASP A 256 -18.79 -25.97 8.57
C ASP A 256 -17.26 -25.91 8.78
N ASP A 257 -16.67 -24.71 8.80
CA ASP A 257 -15.20 -24.57 8.83
C ASP A 257 -14.57 -24.62 10.24
N CYS A 258 -15.33 -24.39 11.32
CA CYS A 258 -14.80 -24.43 12.69
C CYS A 258 -15.91 -24.65 13.72
N PRO A 259 -15.87 -25.73 14.53
CA PRO A 259 -16.91 -26.04 15.54
C PRO A 259 -16.79 -25.22 16.83
N ALA A 260 -15.80 -24.31 16.93
CA ALA A 260 -15.53 -23.59 18.15
C ALA A 260 -16.76 -22.77 18.65
N PRO A 261 -17.16 -22.90 19.92
CA PRO A 261 -18.30 -22.17 20.48
C PRO A 261 -17.99 -20.68 20.66
N GLN A 262 -19.05 -19.89 20.81
CA GLN A 262 -18.93 -18.49 21.21
C GLN A 262 -18.59 -18.42 22.72
N ILE A 263 -17.63 -17.60 23.09
CA ILE A 263 -17.16 -17.46 24.47
C ILE A 263 -17.54 -16.08 25.00
N PRO A 264 -18.28 -15.97 26.12
CA PRO A 264 -18.57 -14.67 26.73
C PRO A 264 -17.28 -13.98 27.23
N GLU A 265 -17.16 -12.66 27.05
CA GLU A 265 -15.98 -11.90 27.53
C GLU A 265 -15.67 -12.06 29.03
N PRO A 266 -16.67 -12.15 29.94
CA PRO A 266 -16.39 -12.41 31.36
C PRO A 266 -15.67 -13.73 31.63
N GLU A 267 -15.95 -14.79 30.88
CA GLU A 267 -15.27 -16.08 31.02
C GLU A 267 -13.79 -16.00 30.64
N ILE A 268 -13.50 -15.27 29.55
CA ILE A 268 -12.14 -15.00 29.11
C ILE A 268 -11.39 -14.20 30.18
N THR A 269 -12.03 -13.16 30.72
CA THR A 269 -11.46 -12.35 31.80
C THR A 269 -11.16 -13.20 33.04
N ALA A 270 -12.08 -14.07 33.43
CA ALA A 270 -11.87 -14.98 34.55
C ALA A 270 -10.74 -15.99 34.29
N ALA A 271 -10.60 -16.47 33.05
CA ALA A 271 -9.50 -17.36 32.65
C ALA A 271 -8.14 -16.65 32.70
N VAL A 272 -8.07 -15.41 32.18
CA VAL A 272 -6.85 -14.58 32.22
C VAL A 272 -6.45 -14.27 33.66
N LEU A 273 -7.40 -13.89 34.52
CA LEU A 273 -7.13 -13.63 35.93
C LEU A 273 -6.62 -14.89 36.66
N ARG A 274 -7.23 -16.05 36.40
CA ARG A 274 -6.75 -17.33 36.94
C ARG A 274 -5.31 -17.64 36.48
N LEU A 275 -5.02 -17.42 35.22
CA LEU A 275 -3.66 -17.60 34.70
C LEU A 275 -2.69 -16.61 35.36
N TYR A 276 -3.07 -15.33 35.47
CA TYR A 276 -2.25 -14.32 36.14
C TYR A 276 -1.95 -14.71 37.60
N HIS A 277 -2.98 -15.10 38.35
CA HIS A 277 -2.77 -15.56 39.75
C HIS A 277 -1.87 -16.78 39.81
N LYS A 278 -2.07 -17.76 38.92
CA LYS A 278 -1.22 -18.97 38.84
C LYS A 278 0.24 -18.62 38.57
N LEU A 279 0.49 -17.67 37.67
CA LEU A 279 1.84 -17.20 37.34
C LEU A 279 2.44 -16.38 38.50
N LYS A 280 1.67 -15.47 39.09
CA LYS A 280 2.13 -14.58 40.16
C LYS A 280 2.46 -15.35 41.46
N PHE A 281 1.60 -16.27 41.85
CA PHE A 281 1.76 -17.01 43.09
C PHE A 281 2.48 -18.35 42.90
N GLY A 282 2.57 -18.84 41.67
CA GLY A 282 3.29 -20.10 41.33
C GLY A 282 4.66 -19.85 40.68
N GLN A 283 5.35 -18.76 41.02
CA GLN A 283 6.65 -18.45 40.43
C GLN A 283 7.65 -19.59 40.56
N GLU A 284 7.74 -20.19 41.76
CA GLU A 284 8.70 -21.28 42.06
C GLU A 284 8.31 -22.59 41.35
N THR A 285 7.01 -22.88 41.25
CA THR A 285 6.52 -24.16 40.73
C THR A 285 6.24 -24.17 39.24
N VAL A 286 6.01 -23.01 38.62
CA VAL A 286 5.61 -22.90 37.20
C VAL A 286 6.63 -22.11 36.38
N LEU A 287 7.00 -20.88 36.83
CA LEU A 287 7.86 -20.01 36.03
C LEU A 287 9.33 -20.42 36.04
N ARG A 288 9.90 -20.78 37.21
CA ARG A 288 11.30 -21.19 37.27
C ARG A 288 11.59 -22.46 36.47
N PRO A 289 10.81 -23.57 36.60
CA PRO A 289 11.03 -24.74 35.76
C PRO A 289 10.86 -24.44 34.25
N ALA A 290 9.88 -23.62 33.86
CA ALA A 290 9.69 -23.23 32.45
C ALA A 290 10.87 -22.40 31.91
N LEU A 291 11.39 -21.45 32.71
CA LEU A 291 12.58 -20.68 32.34
C LEU A 291 13.83 -21.54 32.23
N SER A 292 14.03 -22.51 33.15
CA SER A 292 15.14 -23.47 33.08
C SER A 292 15.07 -24.30 31.80
N GLN A 293 13.90 -24.82 31.45
CA GLN A 293 13.72 -25.59 30.20
C GLN A 293 13.98 -24.74 28.96
N LEU A 294 13.52 -23.47 28.91
CA LEU A 294 13.78 -22.57 27.81
C LEU A 294 15.27 -22.21 27.68
N GLN A 295 15.97 -22.06 28.81
CA GLN A 295 17.41 -21.83 28.81
C GLN A 295 18.16 -23.05 28.28
N GLU A 296 17.79 -24.25 28.70
CA GLU A 296 18.38 -25.51 28.20
C GLU A 296 18.14 -25.68 26.68
N LEU A 297 16.92 -25.40 26.19
CA LEU A 297 16.61 -25.44 24.75
C LEU A 297 17.47 -24.43 23.97
N ARG A 298 17.57 -23.21 24.45
CA ARG A 298 18.42 -22.17 23.84
C ARG A 298 19.91 -22.58 23.84
N GLU A 299 20.40 -23.17 24.91
CA GLU A 299 21.78 -23.68 24.94
C GLU A 299 21.99 -24.82 23.94
N ARG A 300 21.02 -25.73 23.80
CA ARG A 300 21.08 -26.82 22.81
C ARG A 300 21.11 -26.30 21.39
N GLU A 301 20.27 -25.29 21.08
CA GLU A 301 20.29 -24.63 19.78
C GLU A 301 21.63 -23.94 19.51
N LEU A 302 22.18 -23.21 20.47
CA LEU A 302 23.47 -22.56 20.34
C LEU A 302 24.61 -23.56 20.13
N ARG A 303 24.59 -24.72 20.83
CA ARG A 303 25.57 -25.80 20.64
C ARG A 303 25.40 -26.46 19.26
N SER A 304 24.18 -26.64 18.78
CA SER A 304 23.91 -27.19 17.46
C SER A 304 24.43 -26.25 16.37
N ASN A 305 24.16 -24.94 16.47
CA ASN A 305 24.62 -23.94 15.51
C ASN A 305 26.16 -23.83 15.49
N ARG A 306 26.83 -23.93 16.64
CA ARG A 306 28.31 -23.98 16.69
C ARG A 306 28.87 -25.21 15.99
N LYS A 307 28.29 -26.38 16.21
CA LYS A 307 28.71 -27.61 15.51
C LYS A 307 28.55 -27.52 14.00
N ILE A 308 27.45 -26.93 13.54
CA ILE A 308 27.22 -26.68 12.11
C ILE A 308 28.29 -25.74 11.56
N SER A 309 28.56 -24.62 12.25
CA SER A 309 29.62 -23.68 11.84
C SER A 309 31.03 -24.30 11.84
N ASP A 310 31.33 -25.19 12.80
CA ASP A 310 32.60 -25.88 12.84
C ASP A 310 32.75 -26.88 11.68
N ILE A 311 31.68 -27.59 11.32
CA ILE A 311 31.62 -28.49 10.16
C ILE A 311 31.78 -27.72 8.87
N ASP A 312 31.10 -26.58 8.70
CA ASP A 312 31.21 -25.74 7.51
C ASP A 312 32.65 -25.19 7.33
N ASN A 313 33.29 -24.78 8.42
CA ASN A 313 34.69 -24.37 8.43
C ASN A 313 35.65 -25.52 8.04
N GLU A 314 35.36 -26.75 8.45
CA GLU A 314 36.15 -27.92 8.12
C GLU A 314 35.98 -28.34 6.67
N ILE A 315 34.76 -28.26 6.14
CA ILE A 315 34.45 -28.45 4.70
C ILE A 315 35.19 -27.42 3.83
N ALA A 316 35.18 -26.15 4.25
CA ALA A 316 35.91 -25.10 3.51
C ALA A 316 37.41 -25.36 3.47
N ARG A 317 38.01 -25.81 4.60
CA ARG A 317 39.45 -26.20 4.66
C ARG A 317 39.81 -27.38 3.76
N ILE A 318 38.90 -28.32 3.59
CA ILE A 318 39.12 -29.51 2.77
C ILE A 318 38.92 -29.17 1.28
N SER A 319 38.05 -28.20 0.95
CA SER A 319 37.80 -27.78 -0.43
C SER A 319 38.88 -26.82 -1.00
N ASP A 320 39.65 -26.16 -0.15
CA ASP A 320 40.72 -25.21 -0.52
C ASP A 320 42.12 -25.89 -0.55
N GLY A 321 42.25 -27.17 -0.29
CA GLY A 321 43.47 -27.97 -0.37
C GLY A 321 43.44 -28.98 -1.53
#